data_77e672cdbf63b416e9d4fd0068f3f9c2
#
_entry.id   77e672cdbf63b416e9d4fd0068f3f9c2
#
_cell.length_a   1.000
_cell.length_b   1.000
_cell.length_c   1.000
_cell.angle_alpha   90.00
_cell.angle_beta   90.00
_cell.angle_gamma   90.00
#
_symmetry.space_group_name_H-M   'P 1'
#
loop_
_entity.id
_entity.type
_entity.pdbx_description
1 polymer ?
#
loop_
_entity_poly.entity_id
_entity_poly.type
_entity_poly.pdbx_seq_one_letter_code
_entity_poly.pdbx_strand_id
1 'polypeptide(L)'
;MIAAGSGATLAMLVVFLFLGDLRRTLVIGSSIPLGIMVALLLMDSFDLTLNVMTLGGIALGVGMLVDNTIVMLENTYRHQQLHKQAAEAATDAAREVNGALVASTSTSLVAVLPFLFV
;
A
#
# COMPACT_ATOMS: atom_id res chain seq x y z
N MET A 1 17.05 -10.49 -6.79
CA MET A 1 17.20 -9.10 -7.29
C MET A 1 16.48 -8.89 -8.61
N ILE A 2 16.77 -9.72 -9.62
CA ILE A 2 16.12 -9.59 -10.94
C ILE A 2 14.62 -9.85 -10.83
N ALA A 3 14.20 -10.86 -10.07
CA ALA A 3 12.79 -11.20 -9.90
C ALA A 3 12.02 -10.06 -9.22
N ALA A 4 12.62 -9.43 -8.20
CA ALA A 4 11.98 -8.30 -7.51
C ALA A 4 11.84 -7.10 -8.44
N GLY A 5 12.89 -6.81 -9.23
CA GLY A 5 12.87 -5.72 -10.19
C GLY A 5 11.84 -5.92 -11.29
N SER A 6 11.78 -7.12 -11.87
CA SER A 6 10.81 -7.43 -12.92
C SER A 6 9.38 -7.45 -12.38
N GLY A 7 9.18 -7.97 -11.16
CA GLY A 7 7.87 -7.94 -10.50
C GLY A 7 7.40 -6.53 -10.25
N ALA A 8 8.27 -5.67 -9.74
CA ALA A 8 7.95 -4.27 -9.51
C ALA A 8 7.62 -3.53 -10.81
N THR A 9 8.39 -3.78 -11.88
CA THR A 9 8.15 -3.18 -13.18
C THR A 9 6.81 -3.59 -13.75
N LEU A 10 6.49 -4.88 -13.68
CA LEU A 10 5.19 -5.39 -14.13
C LEU A 10 4.04 -4.79 -13.34
N ALA A 11 4.18 -4.72 -12.02
CA ALA A 11 3.17 -4.13 -11.16
C ALA A 11 2.92 -2.66 -11.52
N MET A 12 3.99 -1.91 -11.75
CA MET A 12 3.89 -0.51 -12.14
C MET A 12 3.23 -0.34 -13.50
N LEU A 13 3.53 -1.20 -14.46
CA LEU A 13 2.89 -1.19 -15.77
C LEU A 13 1.39 -1.46 -15.66
N VAL A 14 1.01 -2.46 -14.90
CA VAL A 14 -0.40 -2.81 -14.70
C VAL A 14 -1.15 -1.66 -14.04
N VAL A 15 -0.58 -1.08 -12.99
CA VAL A 15 -1.17 0.06 -12.29
C VAL A 15 -1.30 1.26 -13.23
N PHE A 16 -0.29 1.54 -14.03
CA PHE A 16 -0.30 2.63 -15.00
C PHE A 16 -1.41 2.43 -16.03
N LEU A 17 -1.57 1.22 -16.53
CA LEU A 17 -2.63 0.91 -17.50
C LEU A 17 -4.02 1.10 -16.90
N PHE A 18 -4.21 0.72 -15.63
CA PHE A 18 -5.51 0.88 -14.98
C PHE A 18 -5.82 2.34 -14.65
N LEU A 19 -4.85 3.07 -14.10
CA LEU A 19 -5.07 4.46 -13.67
C LEU A 19 -4.96 5.45 -14.83
N GLY A 20 -4.12 5.14 -15.82
CA GLY A 20 -3.91 6.01 -16.97
C GLY A 20 -3.26 7.35 -16.62
N ASP A 21 -2.64 7.47 -15.45
CA ASP A 21 -2.02 8.69 -14.96
C ASP A 21 -0.66 8.38 -14.35
N LEU A 22 0.38 8.95 -14.96
CA LEU A 22 1.75 8.72 -14.51
C LEU A 22 1.99 9.27 -13.10
N ARG A 23 1.40 10.41 -12.77
CA ARG A 23 1.58 11.02 -11.44
C ARG A 23 1.06 10.10 -10.33
N ARG A 24 -0.15 9.56 -10.50
CA ARG A 24 -0.73 8.63 -9.52
C ARG A 24 0.07 7.34 -9.45
N THR A 25 0.52 6.84 -10.59
CA THR A 25 1.36 5.64 -10.65
C THR A 25 2.67 5.84 -9.90
N LEU A 26 3.28 7.01 -10.03
CA LEU A 26 4.52 7.33 -9.30
C LEU A 26 4.29 7.41 -7.80
N VAL A 27 3.16 7.93 -7.36
CA VAL A 27 2.81 7.97 -5.94
C VAL A 27 2.71 6.56 -5.37
N ILE A 28 2.01 5.67 -6.07
CA ILE A 28 1.87 4.27 -5.66
C ILE A 28 3.25 3.59 -5.65
N GLY A 29 4.04 3.81 -6.71
CA GLY A 29 5.36 3.22 -6.82
C GLY A 29 6.32 3.67 -5.73
N SER A 30 6.22 4.93 -5.30
CA SER A 30 7.06 5.44 -4.22
C SER A 30 6.64 4.92 -2.86
N SER A 31 5.37 4.52 -2.68
CA SER A 31 4.90 3.97 -1.42
C SER A 31 5.50 2.59 -1.14
N ILE A 32 5.86 1.83 -2.17
CA ILE A 32 6.44 0.50 -2.00
C ILE A 32 7.81 0.54 -1.31
N PRO A 33 8.82 1.27 -1.83
CA PRO A 33 10.11 1.36 -1.13
C PRO A 33 9.97 1.99 0.26
N LEU A 34 9.09 2.98 0.40
CA LEU A 34 8.87 3.61 1.69
C LEU A 34 8.32 2.61 2.71
N GLY A 35 7.34 1.81 2.31
CA GLY A 35 6.77 0.77 3.16
C GLY A 35 7.81 -0.28 3.56
N ILE A 36 8.65 -0.70 2.62
CA ILE A 36 9.72 -1.65 2.89
C ILE A 36 10.73 -1.06 3.88
N MET A 37 11.11 0.20 3.70
CA MET A 37 12.03 0.87 4.62
C MET A 37 11.47 0.92 6.04
N VAL A 38 10.21 1.29 6.20
CA VAL A 38 9.55 1.34 7.51
C VAL A 38 9.52 -0.06 8.13
N ALA A 39 9.19 -1.08 7.34
CA ALA A 39 9.15 -2.47 7.81
C ALA A 39 10.53 -2.91 8.31
N LEU A 40 11.58 -2.62 7.56
CA LEU A 40 12.95 -2.98 7.94
C LEU A 40 13.40 -2.26 9.21
N LEU A 41 13.05 -0.98 9.35
CA LEU A 41 13.36 -0.21 10.56
C LEU A 41 12.65 -0.79 11.78
N LEU A 42 11.39 -1.17 11.64
CA LEU A 42 10.64 -1.79 12.72
C LEU A 42 11.22 -3.15 13.08
N MET A 43 11.61 -3.94 12.09
CA MET A 43 12.24 -5.24 12.33
C MET A 43 13.55 -5.09 13.09
N ASP A 44 14.36 -4.11 12.72
CA ASP A 44 15.61 -3.82 13.44
C ASP A 44 15.34 -3.41 14.88
N SER A 45 14.32 -2.59 15.09
CA SER A 45 13.92 -2.14 16.42
C SER A 45 13.48 -3.28 17.34
N PHE A 46 12.89 -4.33 16.77
CA PHE A 46 12.41 -5.50 17.53
C PHE A 46 13.36 -6.70 17.46
N ASP A 47 14.56 -6.50 16.93
CA ASP A 47 15.57 -7.56 16.78
C ASP A 47 15.09 -8.75 15.97
N LEU A 48 14.26 -8.48 14.96
CA LEU A 48 13.77 -9.51 14.04
C LEU A 48 14.77 -9.74 12.92
N THR A 49 14.91 -10.98 12.50
CA THR A 49 15.83 -11.35 11.42
C THR A 49 15.12 -11.51 10.10
N LEU A 50 15.86 -11.27 9.01
CA LEU A 50 15.34 -11.51 7.65
C LEU A 50 15.40 -13.02 7.35
N ASN A 51 14.25 -13.59 7.07
CA ASN A 51 14.14 -14.99 6.66
C ASN A 51 12.94 -15.11 5.71
N VAL A 52 12.65 -16.34 5.25
CA VAL A 52 11.56 -16.58 4.30
C VAL A 52 10.22 -16.10 4.88
N MET A 53 9.99 -16.31 6.16
CA MET A 53 8.75 -15.89 6.83
C MET A 53 8.60 -14.39 6.88
N THR A 54 9.66 -13.67 7.30
CA THR A 54 9.61 -12.21 7.39
C THR A 54 9.56 -11.56 6.01
N LEU A 55 10.26 -12.12 5.03
CA LEU A 55 10.18 -11.64 3.65
C LEU A 55 8.78 -11.83 3.07
N GLY A 56 8.16 -12.98 3.37
CA GLY A 56 6.77 -13.22 3.00
C GLY A 56 5.82 -12.23 3.63
N GLY A 57 6.05 -11.92 4.91
CA GLY A 57 5.27 -10.91 5.63
C GLY A 57 5.40 -9.52 5.03
N ILE A 58 6.61 -9.12 4.66
CA ILE A 58 6.87 -7.84 4.00
C ILE A 58 6.15 -7.79 2.65
N ALA A 59 6.23 -8.85 1.86
CA ALA A 59 5.56 -8.91 0.56
C ALA A 59 4.05 -8.77 0.70
N LEU A 60 3.46 -9.46 1.67
CA LEU A 60 2.03 -9.36 1.94
C LEU A 60 1.65 -7.95 2.41
N GLY A 61 2.44 -7.38 3.31
CA GLY A 61 2.20 -6.04 3.81
C GLY A 61 2.29 -4.96 2.73
N VAL A 62 3.26 -5.09 1.82
CA VAL A 62 3.39 -4.18 0.69
C VAL A 62 2.17 -4.28 -0.23
N GLY A 63 1.69 -5.50 -0.47
CA GLY A 63 0.48 -5.71 -1.26
C GLY A 63 -0.72 -4.99 -0.67
N MET A 64 -0.93 -5.13 0.63
CA MET A 64 -2.03 -4.44 1.32
C MET A 64 -1.85 -2.93 1.30
N LEU A 65 -0.63 -2.44 1.44
CA LEU A 65 -0.33 -1.01 1.38
C LEU A 65 -0.68 -0.44 0.00
N VAL A 66 -0.30 -1.13 -1.06
CA VAL A 66 -0.60 -0.72 -2.43
C VAL A 66 -2.10 -0.69 -2.66
N ASP A 67 -2.83 -1.70 -2.22
CA ASP A 67 -4.29 -1.76 -2.35
C ASP A 67 -4.96 -0.58 -1.66
N ASN A 68 -4.55 -0.27 -0.44
CA ASN A 68 -5.08 0.87 0.30
C ASN A 68 -4.76 2.20 -0.39
N THR A 69 -3.55 2.32 -0.92
CA THR A 69 -3.12 3.52 -1.65
C THR A 69 -3.94 3.71 -2.90
N ILE A 70 -4.21 2.64 -3.66
CA ILE A 70 -5.02 2.69 -4.88
C ILE A 70 -6.43 3.15 -4.55
N VAL A 71 -7.07 2.57 -3.53
CA VAL A 71 -8.42 2.96 -3.12
C VAL A 71 -8.47 4.44 -2.74
N MET A 72 -7.50 4.89 -1.96
CA MET A 72 -7.44 6.28 -1.52
C MET A 72 -7.27 7.24 -2.70
N LEU A 73 -6.36 6.92 -3.63
CA LEU A 73 -6.11 7.76 -4.79
C LEU A 73 -7.30 7.79 -5.74
N GLU A 74 -7.96 6.66 -5.97
CA GLU A 74 -9.15 6.63 -6.81
C GLU A 74 -10.26 7.49 -6.22
N ASN A 75 -10.50 7.39 -4.91
CA ASN A 75 -11.53 8.16 -4.27
C ASN A 75 -11.20 9.66 -4.27
N THR A 76 -9.93 10.01 -4.06
CA THR A 76 -9.45 11.38 -4.17
C THR A 76 -9.68 11.94 -5.58
N TYR A 77 -9.35 11.15 -6.59
CA TYR A 77 -9.55 11.56 -7.98
C TYR A 77 -11.03 11.78 -8.29
N ARG A 78 -11.90 10.90 -7.78
CA ARG A 78 -13.35 11.05 -7.96
C ARG A 78 -13.86 12.35 -7.34
N HIS A 79 -13.36 12.71 -6.14
CA HIS A 79 -13.71 13.98 -5.50
C HIS A 79 -13.18 15.18 -6.27
N GLN A 80 -11.99 15.07 -6.90
CA GLN A 80 -11.46 16.14 -7.75
C GLN A 80 -12.36 16.39 -8.96
N GLN A 81 -12.98 15.34 -9.50
CA GLN A 81 -13.90 15.46 -10.63
C GLN A 81 -15.18 16.20 -10.27
N LEU A 82 -15.48 16.34 -8.98
CA LEU A 82 -16.60 17.13 -8.49
C LEU A 82 -16.24 18.62 -8.33
N HIS A 83 -15.16 19.06 -8.98
CA HIS A 83 -14.68 20.45 -8.96
C HIS A 83 -14.15 20.90 -7.59
N LYS A 84 -13.70 19.95 -6.77
CA LYS A 84 -13.05 20.26 -5.48
C LYS A 84 -11.57 20.51 -5.68
N GLN A 85 -10.99 21.35 -4.82
CA GLN A 85 -9.54 21.54 -4.81
C GLN A 85 -8.85 20.26 -4.32
N ALA A 86 -7.57 20.10 -4.67
CA ALA A 86 -6.83 18.86 -4.37
C ALA A 86 -6.82 18.54 -2.87
N ALA A 87 -6.58 19.54 -2.01
CA ALA A 87 -6.55 19.33 -0.56
C ALA A 87 -7.92 18.95 -0.01
N GLU A 88 -8.99 19.59 -0.49
CA GLU A 88 -10.36 19.30 -0.09
C GLU A 88 -10.76 17.90 -0.56
N ALA A 89 -10.45 17.56 -1.80
CA ALA A 89 -10.75 16.24 -2.36
C ALA A 89 -10.07 15.14 -1.56
N ALA A 90 -8.80 15.33 -1.20
CA ALA A 90 -8.05 14.35 -0.41
C ALA A 90 -8.65 14.18 0.98
N THR A 91 -9.03 15.28 1.64
CA THR A 91 -9.64 15.25 2.97
C THR A 91 -10.98 14.53 2.95
N ASP A 92 -11.84 14.86 1.99
CA ASP A 92 -13.16 14.24 1.86
C ASP A 92 -13.05 12.77 1.51
N ALA A 93 -12.14 12.42 0.59
CA ALA A 93 -11.88 11.04 0.22
C ALA A 93 -11.40 10.24 1.43
N ALA A 94 -10.48 10.78 2.22
CA ALA A 94 -9.97 10.14 3.42
C ALA A 94 -11.08 9.86 4.42
N ARG A 95 -11.98 10.82 4.63
CA ARG A 95 -13.11 10.65 5.55
C ARG A 95 -14.03 9.53 5.11
N GLU A 96 -14.30 9.42 3.80
CA GLU A 96 -15.19 8.38 3.28
C GLU A 96 -14.63 6.98 3.45
N VAL A 97 -13.32 6.80 3.15
CA VAL A 97 -12.73 5.46 3.11
C VAL A 97 -11.99 5.08 4.39
N ASN A 98 -11.79 6.03 5.30
CA ASN A 98 -11.00 5.78 6.52
C ASN A 98 -11.56 4.61 7.33
N GLY A 99 -12.86 4.60 7.58
CA GLY A 99 -13.50 3.50 8.33
C GLY A 99 -13.33 2.15 7.63
N ALA A 100 -13.53 2.13 6.33
CA ALA A 100 -13.38 0.91 5.53
C ALA A 100 -11.93 0.42 5.52
N LEU A 101 -10.97 1.33 5.38
CA LEU A 101 -9.55 0.98 5.39
C LEU A 101 -9.10 0.45 6.75
N VAL A 102 -9.54 1.09 7.84
CA VAL A 102 -9.23 0.64 9.20
C VAL A 102 -9.82 -0.73 9.45
N ALA A 103 -11.08 -0.94 9.07
CA ALA A 103 -11.75 -2.22 9.23
C ALA A 103 -11.05 -3.32 8.43
N SER A 104 -10.72 -3.05 7.17
CA SER A 104 -10.03 -3.99 6.30
C SER A 104 -8.66 -4.37 6.84
N THR A 105 -7.87 -3.37 7.24
CA THR A 105 -6.54 -3.60 7.81
C THR A 105 -6.61 -4.38 9.11
N SER A 106 -7.57 -4.05 9.98
CA SER A 106 -7.78 -4.76 11.24
C SER A 106 -8.15 -6.22 11.00
N THR A 107 -9.01 -6.48 10.02
CA THR A 107 -9.41 -7.85 9.64
C THR A 107 -8.19 -8.64 9.16
N SER A 108 -7.36 -8.03 8.32
CA SER A 108 -6.14 -8.67 7.81
C SER A 108 -5.17 -8.98 8.94
N LEU A 109 -4.99 -8.05 9.89
CA LEU A 109 -4.12 -8.26 11.04
C LEU A 109 -4.61 -9.41 11.91
N VAL A 110 -5.92 -9.48 12.17
CA VAL A 110 -6.52 -10.56 12.97
C VAL A 110 -6.33 -11.89 12.25
N ALA A 111 -6.50 -11.93 10.93
CA ALA A 111 -6.32 -13.15 10.15
C ALA A 111 -4.88 -13.65 10.18
N VAL A 112 -3.91 -12.76 10.26
CA VAL A 112 -2.47 -13.10 10.27
C VAL A 112 -1.98 -13.46 11.68
N LEU A 113 -2.64 -12.94 12.73
CA LEU A 113 -2.21 -13.17 14.12
C LEU A 113 -1.96 -14.63 14.48
N PRO A 114 -2.82 -15.62 14.08
CA PRO A 114 -2.58 -17.01 14.42
C PRO A 114 -1.23 -17.54 13.94
N PHE A 115 -0.68 -17.00 12.86
CA PHE A 115 0.61 -17.42 12.34
C PHE A 115 1.78 -17.03 13.24
N LEU A 116 1.57 -16.07 14.13
CA LEU A 116 2.60 -15.66 15.10
C LEU A 116 2.77 -16.71 16.21
N PHE A 117 1.76 -17.52 16.43
CA PHE A 117 1.75 -18.52 17.51
C PHE A 117 2.08 -19.93 17.02
N VAL A 118 2.38 -20.07 15.75
CA VAL A 118 2.74 -21.37 15.15
C VAL A 118 4.30 -21.54 15.01
#